data_765b137e7266a822ad8b84064a3fe658
#
_entry.id   765b137e7266a822ad8b84064a3fe658
#
_cell.length_a   1.000
_cell.length_b   1.000
_cell.length_c   1.000
_cell.angle_alpha   90.00
_cell.angle_beta   90.00
_cell.angle_gamma   90.00
#
_symmetry.space_group_name_H-M   'P 1'
#
loop_
_entity.id
_entity.type
_entity.pdbx_description
1 polymer ?
#
loop_
_entity_poly.entity_id
_entity_poly.type
_entity_poly.pdbx_seq_one_letter_code
_entity_poly.pdbx_strand_id
1 'polypeptide(L)'
;MFQFYGANRTGREAGRIIQLQNLPQNHIPDLESARNLVLSGDMEALELLYEDIPDTLSQLIRTAFVPKAGYKFIVADFSAIEARVIAWLAGEKWRMNAFANGEDIYCASASAMFGVPVEKHGVNGNLRQKGKIAELALGYGGSVGALKAMGALEMGLSEEELQPLVDSWRAANPNICLLYTSDA
;
A
#
# COMPACT_ATOMS: atom_id res chain seq x y z
N MET A 1 7.65 -3.46 -21.54
CA MET A 1 6.91 -2.44 -22.30
C MET A 1 5.51 -2.33 -21.70
N PHE A 2 5.02 -1.12 -21.42
CA PHE A 2 3.66 -0.87 -20.95
C PHE A 2 2.73 -0.65 -22.14
N GLN A 3 1.50 -1.12 -22.01
CA GLN A 3 0.41 -0.85 -22.92
C GLN A 3 -0.56 0.13 -22.28
N PHE A 4 -0.74 1.28 -22.92
CA PHE A 4 -1.75 2.25 -22.51
C PHE A 4 -3.14 1.61 -22.53
N TYR A 5 -3.92 1.81 -21.46
CA TYR A 5 -5.24 1.22 -21.29
C TYR A 5 -5.28 -0.31 -21.44
N GLY A 6 -4.19 -1.00 -21.14
CA GLY A 6 -4.07 -2.46 -21.36
C GLY A 6 -4.92 -3.32 -20.44
N ALA A 7 -5.33 -2.79 -19.29
CA ALA A 7 -6.25 -3.43 -18.34
C ALA A 7 -7.66 -2.87 -18.54
N ASN A 8 -8.39 -3.40 -19.50
CA ASN A 8 -9.69 -2.88 -19.96
C ASN A 8 -10.73 -2.66 -18.85
N ARG A 9 -10.74 -3.50 -17.80
CA ARG A 9 -11.69 -3.36 -16.68
C ARG A 9 -11.46 -2.13 -15.83
N THR A 10 -10.21 -1.69 -15.71
CA THR A 10 -9.81 -0.63 -14.76
C THR A 10 -9.27 0.62 -15.45
N GLY A 11 -9.06 0.55 -16.76
CA GLY A 11 -8.40 1.61 -17.52
C GLY A 11 -6.92 1.81 -17.19
N ARG A 12 -6.33 0.93 -16.35
CA ARG A 12 -4.91 1.01 -15.98
C ARG A 12 -4.01 0.53 -17.12
N GLU A 13 -2.78 0.98 -17.10
CA GLU A 13 -1.75 0.43 -17.97
C GLU A 13 -1.44 -1.02 -17.58
N ALA A 14 -1.16 -1.86 -18.59
CA ALA A 14 -0.75 -3.24 -18.39
C ALA A 14 0.68 -3.47 -18.88
N GLY A 15 1.43 -4.30 -18.17
CA GLY A 15 2.72 -4.80 -18.65
C GLY A 15 2.53 -5.81 -19.79
N ARG A 16 3.30 -5.64 -20.85
CA ARG A 16 3.46 -6.67 -21.88
C ARG A 16 4.69 -7.50 -21.53
N ILE A 17 4.54 -8.83 -21.48
CA ILE A 17 5.56 -9.81 -21.11
C ILE A 17 5.83 -9.82 -19.61
N ILE A 18 6.27 -8.70 -19.01
CA ILE A 18 6.56 -8.56 -17.59
C ILE A 18 5.79 -7.37 -17.04
N GLN A 19 5.06 -7.58 -15.95
CA GLN A 19 4.35 -6.52 -15.23
C GLN A 19 5.23 -6.02 -14.06
N LEU A 20 6.17 -5.15 -14.37
CA LEU A 20 7.14 -4.63 -13.40
C LEU A 20 6.49 -4.02 -12.15
N GLN A 21 5.33 -3.36 -12.32
CA GLN A 21 4.57 -2.74 -11.24
C GLN A 21 3.97 -3.75 -10.25
N ASN A 22 3.79 -5.01 -10.68
CA ASN A 22 3.16 -6.07 -9.88
C ASN A 22 4.17 -7.11 -9.36
N LEU A 23 5.45 -6.88 -9.54
CA LEU A 23 6.46 -7.78 -8.98
C LEU A 23 6.43 -7.74 -7.45
N PRO A 24 6.63 -8.90 -6.78
CA PRO A 24 6.69 -8.97 -5.34
C PRO A 24 7.68 -7.97 -4.74
N GLN A 25 7.36 -7.46 -3.55
CA GLN A 25 8.27 -6.61 -2.79
C GLN A 25 9.26 -7.47 -2.02
N ASN A 26 10.47 -6.93 -1.82
CA ASN A 26 11.51 -7.61 -1.07
C ASN A 26 11.30 -7.33 0.42
N HIS A 27 11.09 -8.39 1.21
CA HIS A 27 10.96 -8.34 2.68
C HIS A 27 12.10 -9.09 3.38
N ILE A 28 12.84 -9.93 2.65
CA ILE A 28 13.98 -10.68 3.18
C ILE A 28 15.08 -9.69 3.54
N PRO A 29 15.59 -9.70 4.80
CA PRO A 29 16.63 -8.77 5.24
C PRO A 29 17.96 -9.01 4.52
N ASP A 30 18.25 -10.25 4.11
CA ASP A 30 19.50 -10.71 3.51
C ASP A 30 19.25 -11.29 2.11
N LEU A 31 18.89 -10.42 1.17
CA LEU A 31 18.66 -10.79 -0.24
C LEU A 31 19.93 -11.30 -0.94
N GLU A 32 21.11 -10.85 -0.52
CA GLU A 32 22.36 -11.24 -1.16
C GLU A 32 22.70 -12.70 -0.84
N SER A 33 22.58 -13.12 0.41
CA SER A 33 22.77 -14.52 0.80
C SER A 33 21.75 -15.43 0.15
N ALA A 34 20.45 -15.07 0.15
CA ALA A 34 19.42 -15.83 -0.53
C ALA A 34 19.73 -16.03 -2.02
N ARG A 35 20.14 -14.95 -2.70
CA ARG A 35 20.55 -15.01 -4.12
C ARG A 35 21.75 -15.90 -4.36
N ASN A 36 22.76 -15.83 -3.49
CA ASN A 36 23.97 -16.63 -3.63
C ASN A 36 23.68 -18.13 -3.45
N LEU A 37 22.82 -18.50 -2.50
CA LEU A 37 22.35 -19.88 -2.33
C LEU A 37 21.62 -20.40 -3.57
N VAL A 38 20.73 -19.60 -4.14
CA VAL A 38 20.03 -19.96 -5.39
C VAL A 38 21.02 -20.10 -6.55
N LEU A 39 22.00 -19.21 -6.68
CA LEU A 39 22.99 -19.26 -7.73
C LEU A 39 23.95 -20.46 -7.60
N SER A 40 24.28 -20.86 -6.38
CA SER A 40 25.08 -22.05 -6.11
C SER A 40 24.33 -23.37 -6.29
N GLY A 41 22.99 -23.30 -6.32
CA GLY A 41 22.11 -24.47 -6.36
C GLY A 41 22.00 -25.19 -5.02
N ASP A 42 22.43 -24.55 -3.92
CA ASP A 42 22.35 -25.13 -2.57
C ASP A 42 20.92 -24.99 -2.01
N MET A 43 20.05 -25.88 -2.49
CA MET A 43 18.64 -25.89 -2.09
C MET A 43 18.46 -26.36 -0.64
N GLU A 44 19.34 -27.20 -0.15
CA GLU A 44 19.29 -27.72 1.22
C GLU A 44 19.56 -26.57 2.23
N ALA A 45 20.58 -25.75 1.98
CA ALA A 45 20.83 -24.57 2.79
C ALA A 45 19.71 -23.52 2.66
N LEU A 46 19.13 -23.40 1.47
CA LEU A 46 18.00 -22.49 1.27
C LEU A 46 16.77 -22.90 2.09
N GLU A 47 16.42 -24.19 2.09
CA GLU A 47 15.34 -24.77 2.91
C GLU A 47 15.59 -24.64 4.41
N LEU A 48 16.82 -24.73 4.83
CA LEU A 48 17.19 -24.59 6.24
C LEU A 48 17.09 -23.15 6.75
N LEU A 49 17.42 -22.18 5.91
CA LEU A 49 17.52 -20.75 6.30
C LEU A 49 16.25 -19.96 6.03
N TYR A 50 15.40 -20.41 5.10
CA TYR A 50 14.18 -19.70 4.69
C TYR A 50 12.99 -20.65 4.74
N GLU A 51 11.96 -20.26 5.51
CA GLU A 51 10.77 -21.07 5.78
C GLU A 51 9.92 -21.33 4.53
N ASP A 52 9.85 -20.35 3.61
CA ASP A 52 9.03 -20.39 2.39
C ASP A 52 9.90 -20.19 1.14
N ILE A 53 10.27 -21.28 0.49
CA ILE A 53 11.09 -21.25 -0.71
C ILE A 53 10.39 -20.52 -1.87
N PRO A 54 9.12 -20.81 -2.22
CA PRO A 54 8.38 -20.07 -3.24
C PRO A 54 8.36 -18.57 -3.00
N ASP A 55 8.10 -18.13 -1.79
CA ASP A 55 8.10 -16.69 -1.45
C ASP A 55 9.51 -16.10 -1.57
N THR A 56 10.52 -16.79 -1.05
CA THR A 56 11.95 -16.38 -1.18
C THR A 56 12.32 -16.19 -2.64
N LEU A 57 12.04 -17.16 -3.51
CA LEU A 57 12.31 -17.06 -4.94
C LEU A 57 11.56 -15.92 -5.59
N SER A 58 10.29 -15.71 -5.22
CA SER A 58 9.48 -14.61 -5.75
C SER A 58 10.08 -13.24 -5.42
N GLN A 59 10.59 -13.07 -4.21
CA GLN A 59 11.25 -11.83 -3.77
C GLN A 59 12.58 -11.57 -4.50
N LEU A 60 13.28 -12.61 -4.95
CA LEU A 60 14.52 -12.48 -5.71
C LEU A 60 14.32 -12.01 -7.17
N ILE A 61 13.10 -12.09 -7.72
CA ILE A 61 12.82 -11.73 -9.12
C ILE A 61 13.28 -10.30 -9.44
N ARG A 62 13.06 -9.33 -8.54
CA ARG A 62 13.49 -7.93 -8.75
C ARG A 62 15.01 -7.81 -8.85
N THR A 63 15.77 -8.65 -8.20
CA THR A 63 17.25 -8.62 -8.22
C THR A 63 17.83 -9.08 -9.56
N ALA A 64 17.04 -9.77 -10.40
CA ALA A 64 17.43 -10.17 -11.74
C ALA A 64 17.45 -9.00 -12.75
N PHE A 65 16.80 -7.88 -12.42
CA PHE A 65 16.83 -6.69 -13.25
C PHE A 65 18.08 -5.87 -12.98
N VAL A 66 19.05 -5.96 -13.86
CA VAL A 66 20.30 -5.19 -13.79
C VAL A 66 20.37 -4.21 -14.94
N PRO A 67 20.83 -2.96 -14.75
CA PRO A 67 21.02 -2.02 -15.83
C PRO A 67 22.21 -2.43 -16.69
N LYS A 68 22.16 -2.11 -17.98
CA LYS A 68 23.32 -2.24 -18.86
C LYS A 68 24.48 -1.38 -18.33
N ALA A 69 25.72 -1.80 -18.59
CA ALA A 69 26.91 -1.02 -18.21
C ALA A 69 26.81 0.43 -18.72
N GLY A 70 27.04 1.39 -17.81
CA GLY A 70 26.91 2.82 -18.09
C GLY A 70 25.46 3.38 -18.01
N TYR A 71 24.48 2.55 -17.69
CA TYR A 71 23.07 2.95 -17.51
C TYR A 71 22.63 2.73 -16.07
N LYS A 72 21.53 3.40 -15.69
CA LYS A 72 20.87 3.19 -14.41
C LYS A 72 19.35 3.12 -14.60
N PHE A 73 18.67 2.40 -13.72
CA PHE A 73 17.21 2.51 -13.63
C PHE A 73 16.83 3.81 -12.93
N ILE A 74 15.80 4.46 -13.46
CA ILE A 74 15.09 5.54 -12.78
C ILE A 74 13.72 4.98 -12.45
N VAL A 75 13.44 4.82 -11.15
CA VAL A 75 12.19 4.27 -10.65
C VAL A 75 11.47 5.38 -9.90
N ALA A 76 10.25 5.70 -10.34
CA ALA A 76 9.41 6.71 -9.72
C ALA A 76 7.97 6.22 -9.67
N ASP A 77 7.28 6.52 -8.58
CA ASP A 77 5.87 6.21 -8.36
C ASP A 77 5.17 7.40 -7.71
N PHE A 78 3.88 7.55 -7.99
CA PHE A 78 3.07 8.59 -7.36
C PHE A 78 2.71 8.18 -5.93
N SER A 79 3.09 9.02 -4.97
CA SER A 79 2.73 8.78 -3.57
C SER A 79 1.22 8.99 -3.35
N ALA A 80 0.51 7.93 -2.96
CA ALA A 80 -0.91 7.95 -2.60
C ALA A 80 -1.80 8.65 -3.65
N ILE A 81 -1.58 8.39 -4.94
CA ILE A 81 -2.26 9.10 -6.03
C ILE A 81 -3.79 8.97 -5.95
N GLU A 82 -4.29 7.79 -5.62
CA GLU A 82 -5.73 7.53 -5.51
C GLU A 82 -6.36 8.36 -4.38
N ALA A 83 -5.69 8.43 -3.21
CA ALA A 83 -6.15 9.25 -2.09
C ALA A 83 -6.12 10.77 -2.42
N ARG A 84 -5.19 11.20 -3.27
CA ARG A 84 -5.14 12.60 -3.77
C ARG A 84 -6.31 12.90 -4.70
N VAL A 85 -6.54 12.01 -5.66
CA VAL A 85 -7.60 12.18 -6.66
C VAL A 85 -8.98 12.17 -6.00
N ILE A 86 -9.26 11.21 -5.10
CA ILE A 86 -10.56 11.17 -4.41
C ILE A 86 -10.78 12.41 -3.52
N ALA A 87 -9.73 12.88 -2.81
CA ALA A 87 -9.82 14.10 -2.02
C ALA A 87 -10.15 15.32 -2.88
N TRP A 88 -9.55 15.43 -4.06
CA TRP A 88 -9.81 16.50 -5.00
C TRP A 88 -11.23 16.42 -5.59
N LEU A 89 -11.66 15.25 -6.05
CA LEU A 89 -13.00 15.04 -6.61
C LEU A 89 -14.10 15.32 -5.58
N ALA A 90 -13.92 14.89 -4.34
CA ALA A 90 -14.88 15.11 -3.26
C ALA A 90 -14.79 16.52 -2.65
N GLY A 91 -13.74 17.28 -2.93
CA GLY A 91 -13.50 18.57 -2.29
C GLY A 91 -13.18 18.46 -0.79
N GLU A 92 -12.56 17.35 -0.36
CA GLU A 92 -12.19 17.11 1.04
C GLU A 92 -10.99 17.98 1.43
N LYS A 93 -11.27 19.17 1.96
CA LYS A 93 -10.29 20.25 2.14
C LYS A 93 -9.13 19.90 3.06
N TRP A 94 -9.38 19.21 4.18
CA TRP A 94 -8.33 18.88 5.12
C TRP A 94 -7.29 17.94 4.48
N ARG A 95 -7.74 16.98 3.65
CA ARG A 95 -6.85 16.08 2.93
C ARG A 95 -6.03 16.82 1.87
N MET A 96 -6.68 17.70 1.12
CA MET A 96 -5.99 18.53 0.12
C MET A 96 -4.89 19.38 0.78
N ASN A 97 -5.17 19.95 1.95
CA ASN A 97 -4.19 20.72 2.72
C ASN A 97 -3.04 19.83 3.24
N ALA A 98 -3.35 18.65 3.79
CA ALA A 98 -2.33 17.70 4.23
C ALA A 98 -1.39 17.33 3.08
N PHE A 99 -1.92 17.05 1.89
CA PHE A 99 -1.11 16.78 0.71
C PHE A 99 -0.29 17.99 0.23
N ALA A 100 -0.85 19.19 0.29
CA ALA A 100 -0.14 20.43 -0.09
C ALA A 100 1.03 20.72 0.86
N ASN A 101 0.88 20.38 2.14
CA ASN A 101 1.92 20.53 3.16
C ASN A 101 2.95 19.38 3.15
N GLY A 102 2.79 18.37 2.28
CA GLY A 102 3.69 17.23 2.22
C GLY A 102 3.57 16.27 3.41
N GLU A 103 2.43 16.27 4.10
CA GLU A 103 2.17 15.40 5.25
C GLU A 103 1.99 13.94 4.82
N ASP A 104 2.32 13.01 5.72
CA ASP A 104 2.01 11.58 5.55
C ASP A 104 0.50 11.38 5.72
N ILE A 105 -0.21 11.05 4.65
CA ILE A 105 -1.67 10.93 4.66
C ILE A 105 -2.17 9.89 5.67
N TYR A 106 -1.39 8.84 5.94
CA TYR A 106 -1.77 7.83 6.93
C TYR A 106 -1.70 8.37 8.36
N CYS A 107 -0.71 9.23 8.65
CA CYS A 107 -0.65 9.96 9.92
C CYS A 107 -1.77 10.99 10.03
N ALA A 108 -1.98 11.77 8.99
CA ALA A 108 -3.03 12.79 8.95
C ALA A 108 -4.43 12.18 9.09
N SER A 109 -4.70 11.05 8.42
CA SER A 109 -5.96 10.33 8.55
C SER A 109 -6.15 9.76 9.95
N ALA A 110 -5.13 9.13 10.53
CA ALA A 110 -5.19 8.66 11.91
C ALA A 110 -5.43 9.82 12.89
N SER A 111 -4.77 10.96 12.69
CA SER A 111 -4.99 12.15 13.52
C SER A 111 -6.43 12.65 13.44
N ALA A 112 -7.01 12.69 12.24
CA ALA A 112 -8.39 13.11 12.02
C ALA A 112 -9.41 12.12 12.62
N MET A 113 -9.12 10.81 12.52
CA MET A 113 -10.00 9.74 13.03
C MET A 113 -10.01 9.67 14.57
N PHE A 114 -8.84 9.84 15.19
CA PHE A 114 -8.69 9.63 16.64
C PHE A 114 -8.62 10.95 17.44
N GLY A 115 -8.59 12.10 16.77
CA GLY A 115 -8.53 13.41 17.43
C GLY A 115 -7.23 13.67 18.19
N VAL A 116 -6.14 12.98 17.85
CA VAL A 116 -4.82 13.10 18.50
C VAL A 116 -3.72 13.27 17.45
N PRO A 117 -2.64 13.98 17.76
CA PRO A 117 -1.52 14.08 16.82
C PRO A 117 -0.86 12.72 16.62
N VAL A 118 -0.57 12.36 15.37
CA VAL A 118 0.08 11.10 14.96
C VAL A 118 1.30 11.42 14.10
N GLU A 119 2.46 10.94 14.52
CA GLU A 119 3.73 11.11 13.82
C GLU A 119 4.31 9.75 13.44
N LYS A 120 4.90 9.66 12.25
CA LYS A 120 5.42 8.39 11.70
C LYS A 120 6.42 7.68 12.63
N HIS A 121 7.30 8.42 13.27
CA HIS A 121 8.35 7.94 14.16
C HIS A 121 8.33 8.66 15.53
N GLY A 122 7.15 9.11 15.97
CA GLY A 122 6.97 9.91 17.18
C GLY A 122 5.68 9.59 17.91
N VAL A 123 5.01 10.65 18.36
CA VAL A 123 3.80 10.56 19.18
C VAL A 123 2.71 9.78 18.46
N ASN A 124 2.12 8.79 19.15
CA ASN A 124 1.03 7.94 18.65
C ASN A 124 1.33 7.23 17.31
N GLY A 125 2.60 6.97 17.01
CA GLY A 125 3.02 6.39 15.73
C GLY A 125 2.40 5.03 15.42
N ASN A 126 1.99 4.27 16.43
CA ASN A 126 1.25 3.01 16.29
C ASN A 126 -0.12 3.21 15.61
N LEU A 127 -0.77 4.36 15.78
CA LEU A 127 -2.05 4.67 15.13
C LEU A 127 -1.91 4.88 13.62
N ARG A 128 -0.72 5.21 13.12
CA ARG A 128 -0.46 5.36 11.69
C ARG A 128 -0.84 4.10 10.90
N GLN A 129 -0.62 2.91 11.46
CA GLN A 129 -0.99 1.65 10.81
C GLN A 129 -2.51 1.52 10.67
N LYS A 130 -3.29 1.91 11.69
CA LYS A 130 -4.75 1.97 11.62
C LYS A 130 -5.22 2.97 10.55
N GLY A 131 -4.58 4.13 10.47
CA GLY A 131 -4.83 5.11 9.39
C GLY A 131 -4.52 4.55 8.01
N LYS A 132 -3.42 3.81 7.84
CA LYS A 132 -3.06 3.17 6.56
C LYS A 132 -4.12 2.16 6.11
N ILE A 133 -4.55 1.28 7.00
CA ILE A 133 -5.57 0.26 6.70
C ILE A 133 -6.88 0.93 6.31
N ALA A 134 -7.32 1.93 7.09
CA ALA A 134 -8.53 2.68 6.81
C ALA A 134 -8.48 3.36 5.44
N GLU A 135 -7.38 4.03 5.10
CA GLU A 135 -7.20 4.68 3.79
C GLU A 135 -7.32 3.70 2.62
N LEU A 136 -6.65 2.57 2.71
CA LEU A 136 -6.63 1.56 1.63
C LEU A 136 -7.96 0.84 1.49
N ALA A 137 -8.68 0.60 2.58
CA ALA A 137 -9.93 -0.16 2.57
C ALA A 137 -11.16 0.72 2.33
N LEU A 138 -11.20 1.93 2.91
CA LEU A 138 -12.42 2.75 2.95
C LEU A 138 -12.46 3.83 1.86
N GLY A 139 -11.30 4.17 1.30
CA GLY A 139 -11.19 5.19 0.26
C GLY A 139 -12.01 4.91 -1.01
N TYR A 140 -12.48 3.68 -1.19
CA TYR A 140 -13.33 3.26 -2.31
C TYR A 140 -14.77 2.89 -1.89
N GLY A 141 -15.27 3.49 -0.83
CA GLY A 141 -16.60 3.18 -0.32
C GLY A 141 -16.69 1.84 0.43
N GLY A 142 -15.53 1.28 0.82
CA GLY A 142 -15.47 0.04 1.58
C GLY A 142 -16.08 0.14 2.98
N SER A 143 -16.19 -0.99 3.65
CA SER A 143 -16.67 -1.13 5.02
C SER A 143 -15.88 -2.23 5.75
N VAL A 144 -16.40 -2.79 6.84
CA VAL A 144 -15.76 -3.85 7.64
C VAL A 144 -15.23 -5.01 6.78
N GLY A 145 -15.99 -5.43 5.76
CA GLY A 145 -15.54 -6.48 4.83
C GLY A 145 -14.26 -6.12 4.07
N ALA A 146 -14.11 -4.86 3.67
CA ALA A 146 -12.89 -4.38 3.01
C ALA A 146 -11.71 -4.31 3.98
N LEU A 147 -11.93 -3.92 5.23
CA LEU A 147 -10.89 -3.94 6.27
C LEU A 147 -10.37 -5.36 6.50
N LYS A 148 -11.28 -6.35 6.64
CA LYS A 148 -10.90 -7.78 6.78
C LYS A 148 -10.11 -8.27 5.57
N ALA A 149 -10.57 -7.98 4.36
CA ALA A 149 -9.89 -8.36 3.12
C ALA A 149 -8.51 -7.72 2.96
N MET A 150 -8.27 -6.57 3.59
CA MET A 150 -6.97 -5.89 3.62
C MET A 150 -6.06 -6.35 4.77
N GLY A 151 -6.42 -7.41 5.48
CA GLY A 151 -5.59 -7.96 6.54
C GLY A 151 -5.65 -7.19 7.87
N ALA A 152 -6.75 -6.52 8.16
CA ALA A 152 -6.88 -5.74 9.40
C ALA A 152 -6.72 -6.60 10.67
N LEU A 153 -7.23 -7.83 10.63
CA LEU A 153 -7.13 -8.78 11.75
C LEU A 153 -5.70 -9.29 11.93
N GLU A 154 -5.01 -9.61 10.84
CA GLU A 154 -3.61 -10.04 10.83
C GLU A 154 -2.67 -8.93 11.30
N MET A 155 -3.08 -7.67 11.14
CA MET A 155 -2.35 -6.50 11.63
C MET A 155 -2.68 -6.14 13.09
N GLY A 156 -3.43 -7.00 13.80
CA GLY A 156 -3.69 -6.87 15.23
C GLY A 156 -4.91 -6.06 15.61
N LEU A 157 -5.81 -5.75 14.67
CA LEU A 157 -7.13 -5.19 15.00
C LEU A 157 -8.09 -6.31 15.40
N SER A 158 -8.88 -6.10 16.45
CA SER A 158 -9.97 -7.00 16.81
C SER A 158 -11.21 -6.76 15.95
N GLU A 159 -12.10 -7.75 15.84
CA GLU A 159 -13.35 -7.58 15.11
C GLU A 159 -14.22 -6.43 15.65
N GLU A 160 -14.18 -6.21 16.96
CA GLU A 160 -14.91 -5.15 17.64
C GLU A 160 -14.41 -3.74 17.29
N GLU A 161 -13.15 -3.61 16.91
CA GLU A 161 -12.54 -2.34 16.49
C GLU A 161 -12.88 -1.95 15.04
N LEU A 162 -13.32 -2.90 14.20
CA LEU A 162 -13.48 -2.65 12.77
C LEU A 162 -14.61 -1.66 12.47
N GLN A 163 -15.79 -1.83 13.08
CA GLN A 163 -16.91 -0.90 12.84
C GLN A 163 -16.63 0.50 13.39
N PRO A 164 -16.14 0.69 14.63
CA PRO A 164 -15.67 2.00 15.10
C PRO A 164 -14.64 2.67 14.20
N LEU A 165 -13.74 1.90 13.59
CA LEU A 165 -12.74 2.41 12.66
C LEU A 165 -13.40 2.94 11.37
N VAL A 166 -14.36 2.21 10.81
CA VAL A 166 -15.15 2.65 9.66
C VAL A 166 -15.88 3.96 9.97
N ASP A 167 -16.55 4.01 11.12
CA ASP A 167 -17.35 5.18 11.52
C ASP A 167 -16.46 6.41 11.75
N SER A 168 -15.32 6.24 12.40
CA SER A 168 -14.34 7.32 12.62
C SER A 168 -13.78 7.85 11.29
N TRP A 169 -13.45 6.95 10.36
CA TRP A 169 -12.95 7.36 9.05
C TRP A 169 -14.01 8.12 8.25
N ARG A 170 -15.26 7.64 8.24
CA ARG A 170 -16.38 8.28 7.55
C ARG A 170 -16.70 9.65 8.15
N ALA A 171 -16.67 9.77 9.47
CA ALA A 171 -16.86 11.05 10.15
C ALA A 171 -15.75 12.07 9.80
N ALA A 172 -14.50 11.61 9.63
CA ALA A 172 -13.40 12.45 9.20
C ALA A 172 -13.45 12.82 7.70
N ASN A 173 -14.19 12.06 6.87
CA ASN A 173 -14.23 12.21 5.41
C ASN A 173 -15.67 12.35 4.87
N PRO A 174 -16.47 13.32 5.35
CA PRO A 174 -17.88 13.42 4.99
C PRO A 174 -18.11 13.67 3.50
N ASN A 175 -17.24 14.45 2.84
CA ASN A 175 -17.40 14.77 1.43
C ASN A 175 -17.08 13.56 0.54
N ILE A 176 -16.11 12.72 0.93
CA ILE A 176 -15.84 11.47 0.21
C ILE A 176 -17.02 10.51 0.36
N CYS A 177 -17.62 10.42 1.56
CA CYS A 177 -18.81 9.60 1.77
C CYS A 177 -19.98 10.07 0.90
N LEU A 178 -20.20 11.38 0.82
CA LEU A 178 -21.25 11.96 -0.01
C LEU A 178 -21.03 11.65 -1.50
N LEU A 179 -19.80 11.68 -1.97
CA LEU A 179 -19.47 11.36 -3.36
C LEU A 179 -19.92 9.95 -3.76
N TYR A 180 -19.81 8.97 -2.85
CA TYR A 180 -20.25 7.59 -3.10
C TYR A 180 -21.75 7.36 -2.92
N THR A 181 -22.46 8.27 -2.29
CA THR A 181 -23.90 8.12 -2.01
C THR A 181 -24.77 9.00 -2.89
N SER A 182 -24.20 9.99 -3.58
CA SER A 182 -24.96 10.95 -4.40
C SER A 182 -25.44 10.39 -5.75
N ASP A 183 -24.92 9.23 -6.18
CA ASP A 183 -25.29 8.57 -7.42
C ASP A 183 -26.22 7.36 -7.22
N ALA A 184 -26.82 7.20 -6.02
CA ALA A 184 -27.73 6.11 -5.69
C ALA A 184 -29.21 6.54 -5.83
#